data_2900fe1430556ccf291ca5ec27978d75
#
_entry.id   2900fe1430556ccf291ca5ec27978d75
#
_cell.length_a   1.000
_cell.length_b   1.000
_cell.length_c   1.000
_cell.angle_alpha   90.00
_cell.angle_beta   90.00
_cell.angle_gamma   90.00
#
_symmetry.space_group_name_H-M   'P 1'
#
loop_
_entity.id
_entity.type
_entity.pdbx_description
1 polymer ?
#
loop_
_entity_poly.entity_id
_entity_poly.type
_entity_poly.pdbx_seq_one_letter_code
_entity_poly.pdbx_strand_id
1 'polypeptide(L)'
;MKSASVLVRATIVFSFAIFFSTAFADALTDRAKRLLEQKQPKQAYDLLLPQEGARAGDPEFDYLLGIAAIDAGQPERGVFALERVLAVQPNNHVARAEIARAYLALGERDSARREFETVKQQQIPPDVKAAIDTYLSAIASADVTQITGFFEAGFGHDSNVNSATGSNQIAVPSLGGIIATLDQTATRDSDTFTALAGGINLTHKVSREWAVVGSVAAAAKLNTHEEHFNTLNLDGTGGVRWTRGQEAITAAVQGQDFELDNSRYRTTKGVIAQWQHAFNERQQATLYGQFADLHYPTQDIRDANRNVVGVAYGQIFTGAYSPVFFASVYGGQEKVKDDSVPHLGNDLAGLRMGGQARLFLGLTAFGTLAYEQRKYGGEDPLFLVTREDKQSDAIVGLSYLLRPATTLIAQYAYTDNNSNIQINRFTRNVGTISLRFNF
;
A
#
# COMPACT_ATOMS: atom_id res chain seq x y z
N MET A 1 -17.63 7.24 8.07
CA MET A 1 -18.06 6.25 9.08
C MET A 1 -16.86 6.04 9.98
N LYS A 2 -17.02 6.26 11.28
CA LYS A 2 -15.93 6.21 12.25
C LYS A 2 -15.45 4.77 12.37
N SER A 3 -14.28 4.47 11.82
CA SER A 3 -13.54 3.25 12.10
C SER A 3 -13.25 3.28 13.60
N ALA A 4 -13.83 2.35 14.31
CA ALA A 4 -13.69 2.21 15.74
C ALA A 4 -12.28 1.70 16.06
N SER A 5 -11.34 2.63 16.23
CA SER A 5 -10.26 2.42 17.18
C SER A 5 -10.87 2.51 18.57
N VAL A 6 -11.55 1.46 18.99
CA VAL A 6 -11.88 1.25 20.40
C VAL A 6 -10.58 0.84 21.09
N LEU A 7 -9.67 1.78 21.23
CA LEU A 7 -8.71 1.77 22.30
C LEU A 7 -9.55 1.94 23.57
N VAL A 8 -9.81 0.81 24.24
CA VAL A 8 -10.37 0.80 25.59
C VAL A 8 -9.51 1.75 26.42
N ARG A 9 -10.04 2.95 26.68
CA ARG A 9 -9.49 3.87 27.65
C ARG A 9 -9.72 3.28 29.04
N ALA A 10 -8.94 2.24 29.38
CA ALA A 10 -8.82 1.81 30.75
C ALA A 10 -7.95 2.86 31.45
N THR A 11 -8.57 3.86 32.03
CA THR A 11 -7.89 4.77 32.95
C THR A 11 -7.61 3.97 34.21
N ILE A 12 -6.42 3.38 34.29
CA ILE A 12 -5.95 2.70 35.50
C ILE A 12 -5.52 3.81 36.47
N VAL A 13 -6.35 4.07 37.45
CA VAL A 13 -5.99 4.89 38.59
C VAL A 13 -5.07 4.03 39.47
N PHE A 14 -3.77 4.21 39.32
CA PHE A 14 -2.83 3.61 40.27
C PHE A 14 -3.00 4.26 41.64
N SER A 15 -3.55 3.53 42.58
CA SER A 15 -3.54 3.94 43.98
C SER A 15 -2.12 3.81 44.52
N PHE A 16 -1.49 4.93 44.69
CA PHE A 16 -0.09 5.07 45.08
C PHE A 16 0.02 5.03 46.62
N ALA A 17 0.50 3.94 47.17
CA ALA A 17 0.98 3.90 48.56
C ALA A 17 2.43 4.39 48.61
N ILE A 18 2.61 5.71 48.89
CA ILE A 18 3.91 6.34 48.98
C ILE A 18 4.47 6.17 50.42
N PHE A 19 5.65 5.58 50.55
CA PHE A 19 6.47 5.74 51.74
C PHE A 19 7.10 7.15 51.71
N PHE A 20 6.65 8.02 52.59
CA PHE A 20 7.14 9.39 52.72
C PHE A 20 8.45 9.45 53.51
N SER A 21 9.55 9.92 52.90
CA SER A 21 10.53 10.76 53.55
C SER A 21 10.04 12.19 53.43
N THR A 22 10.00 12.93 54.54
CA THR A 22 9.48 14.28 54.66
C THR A 22 10.36 15.27 53.86
N ALA A 23 9.98 15.49 52.60
CA ALA A 23 10.38 16.68 51.80
C ALA A 23 9.16 17.53 51.58
N PHE A 24 9.30 18.85 51.67
CA PHE A 24 8.26 19.86 51.47
C PHE A 24 7.40 19.51 50.25
N ALA A 25 6.10 19.26 50.48
CA ALA A 25 5.14 19.08 49.41
C ALA A 25 5.20 20.29 48.46
N ASP A 26 5.55 20.05 47.21
CA ASP A 26 5.62 21.11 46.22
C ASP A 26 4.21 21.43 45.72
N ALA A 27 3.73 22.64 46.02
CA ALA A 27 2.39 23.09 45.64
C ALA A 27 2.11 22.96 44.14
N LEU A 28 3.13 22.98 43.30
CA LEU A 28 3.02 22.80 41.84
C LEU A 28 2.70 21.33 41.48
N THR A 29 3.48 20.38 41.98
CA THR A 29 3.29 18.95 41.76
C THR A 29 1.97 18.45 42.34
N ASP A 30 1.60 18.93 43.54
CA ASP A 30 0.31 18.62 44.16
C ASP A 30 -0.89 19.13 43.33
N ARG A 31 -0.74 20.32 42.72
CA ARG A 31 -1.78 20.86 41.84
C ARG A 31 -1.86 20.08 40.56
N ALA A 32 -0.74 19.68 39.97
CA ALA A 32 -0.69 18.82 38.76
C ALA A 32 -1.32 17.46 39.02
N LYS A 33 -1.04 16.81 40.18
CA LYS A 33 -1.68 15.54 40.60
C LYS A 33 -3.20 15.68 40.64
N ARG A 34 -3.71 16.71 41.33
CA ARG A 34 -5.15 16.95 41.39
C ARG A 34 -5.80 17.17 40.02
N LEU A 35 -5.13 17.87 39.11
CA LEU A 35 -5.61 18.04 37.73
C LEU A 35 -5.67 16.72 36.96
N LEU A 36 -4.67 15.86 37.12
CA LEU A 36 -4.66 14.52 36.50
C LEU A 36 -5.76 13.62 37.08
N GLU A 37 -5.96 13.63 38.42
CA GLU A 37 -7.06 12.93 39.09
C GLU A 37 -8.44 13.41 38.60
N GLN A 38 -8.57 14.70 38.33
CA GLN A 38 -9.77 15.33 37.76
C GLN A 38 -9.93 15.10 36.25
N LYS A 39 -9.05 14.28 35.63
CA LYS A 39 -9.04 14.01 34.18
C LYS A 39 -8.85 15.28 33.32
N GLN A 40 -8.05 16.20 33.81
CA GLN A 40 -7.70 17.46 33.14
C GLN A 40 -6.21 17.47 32.71
N PRO A 41 -5.76 16.50 31.90
CA PRO A 41 -4.32 16.33 31.59
C PRO A 41 -3.73 17.53 30.85
N LYS A 42 -4.53 18.16 29.98
CA LYS A 42 -4.06 19.35 29.26
C LYS A 42 -3.73 20.50 30.22
N GLN A 43 -4.56 20.73 31.24
CA GLN A 43 -4.29 21.77 32.24
C GLN A 43 -3.10 21.41 33.12
N ALA A 44 -2.92 20.13 33.45
CA ALA A 44 -1.72 19.69 34.17
C ALA A 44 -0.46 19.87 33.31
N TYR A 45 -0.50 19.54 32.03
CA TYR A 45 0.60 19.73 31.11
C TYR A 45 0.95 21.21 30.95
N ASP A 46 -0.04 22.09 30.69
CA ASP A 46 0.14 23.52 30.52
C ASP A 46 0.67 24.20 31.84
N LEU A 47 0.35 23.60 33.00
CA LEU A 47 0.87 24.04 34.30
C LEU A 47 2.34 23.68 34.51
N LEU A 48 2.74 22.44 34.10
CA LEU A 48 4.09 21.93 34.36
C LEU A 48 5.11 22.38 33.29
N LEU A 49 4.71 22.43 32.02
CA LEU A 49 5.59 22.68 30.89
C LEU A 49 6.50 23.94 31.06
N PRO A 50 6.02 25.13 31.55
CA PRO A 50 6.87 26.29 31.73
C PRO A 50 7.98 26.10 32.75
N GLN A 51 7.86 25.11 33.64
CA GLN A 51 8.83 24.84 34.70
C GLN A 51 9.83 23.72 34.32
N GLU A 52 9.68 23.08 33.13
CA GLU A 52 10.51 21.96 32.69
C GLU A 52 11.99 22.31 32.72
N GLY A 53 12.39 23.49 32.20
CA GLY A 53 13.79 23.89 32.17
C GLY A 53 14.45 24.08 33.56
N ALA A 54 13.66 24.38 34.61
CA ALA A 54 14.13 24.54 35.98
C ALA A 54 14.06 23.25 36.80
N ARG A 55 13.19 22.29 36.40
CA ARG A 55 12.85 21.12 37.20
C ARG A 55 13.23 19.80 36.52
N ALA A 56 13.77 19.83 35.32
CA ALA A 56 14.20 18.59 34.61
C ALA A 56 15.21 17.80 35.45
N GLY A 57 14.98 16.50 35.63
CA GLY A 57 15.75 15.62 36.48
C GLY A 57 15.17 15.42 37.89
N ASP A 58 14.12 16.13 38.26
CA ASP A 58 13.30 15.83 39.45
C ASP A 58 12.32 14.69 39.09
N PRO A 59 12.48 13.49 39.68
CA PRO A 59 11.70 12.32 39.24
C PRO A 59 10.19 12.48 39.42
N GLU A 60 9.73 13.16 40.46
CA GLU A 60 8.31 13.42 40.70
C GLU A 60 7.74 14.40 39.68
N PHE A 61 8.45 15.48 39.42
CA PHE A 61 8.07 16.48 38.42
C PHE A 61 8.05 15.88 37.03
N ASP A 62 9.13 15.19 36.61
CA ASP A 62 9.25 14.57 35.30
C ASP A 62 8.21 13.45 35.08
N TYR A 63 7.87 12.70 36.12
CA TYR A 63 6.81 11.69 36.05
C TYR A 63 5.45 12.31 35.79
N LEU A 64 5.09 13.37 36.52
CA LEU A 64 3.81 14.07 36.33
C LEU A 64 3.75 14.78 34.98
N LEU A 65 4.84 15.41 34.55
CA LEU A 65 4.95 16.03 33.23
C LEU A 65 4.78 14.98 32.14
N GLY A 66 5.41 13.80 32.29
CA GLY A 66 5.32 12.71 31.35
C GLY A 66 3.91 12.19 31.17
N ILE A 67 3.20 11.88 32.26
CA ILE A 67 1.80 11.44 32.20
C ILE A 67 0.90 12.54 31.62
N ALA A 68 1.06 13.76 32.09
CA ALA A 68 0.26 14.89 31.60
C ALA A 68 0.45 15.11 30.10
N ALA A 69 1.68 14.97 29.58
CA ALA A 69 1.99 15.08 28.17
C ALA A 69 1.32 13.95 27.35
N ILE A 70 1.44 12.68 27.79
CA ILE A 70 0.84 11.54 27.10
C ILE A 70 -0.69 11.73 27.01
N ASP A 71 -1.34 12.04 28.12
CA ASP A 71 -2.79 12.17 28.19
C ASP A 71 -3.31 13.47 27.53
N ALA A 72 -2.44 14.48 27.35
CA ALA A 72 -2.72 15.69 26.58
C ALA A 72 -2.47 15.50 25.05
N GLY A 73 -2.07 14.31 24.59
CA GLY A 73 -1.83 13.99 23.18
C GLY A 73 -0.44 14.42 22.67
N GLN A 74 0.54 14.52 23.56
CA GLN A 74 1.95 14.81 23.28
C GLN A 74 2.86 13.64 23.73
N PRO A 75 2.66 12.41 23.19
CA PRO A 75 3.32 11.21 23.71
C PRO A 75 4.85 11.27 23.55
N GLU A 76 5.40 11.90 22.50
CA GLU A 76 6.86 12.05 22.34
C GLU A 76 7.46 12.80 23.53
N ARG A 77 6.84 13.90 23.95
CA ARG A 77 7.30 14.67 25.11
C ARG A 77 7.16 13.87 26.41
N GLY A 78 6.12 13.04 26.48
CA GLY A 78 5.93 12.13 27.60
C GLY A 78 7.07 11.13 27.73
N VAL A 79 7.53 10.55 26.62
CA VAL A 79 8.70 9.63 26.61
C VAL A 79 9.93 10.34 27.16
N PHE A 80 10.28 11.54 26.65
CA PHE A 80 11.47 12.27 27.11
C PHE A 80 11.44 12.59 28.61
N ALA A 81 10.28 13.00 29.14
CA ALA A 81 10.16 13.28 30.57
C ALA A 81 10.33 12.01 31.41
N LEU A 82 9.71 10.90 31.00
CA LEU A 82 9.78 9.63 31.72
C LEU A 82 11.15 8.95 31.59
N GLU A 83 11.86 9.14 30.49
CA GLU A 83 13.25 8.67 30.35
C GLU A 83 14.17 9.35 31.36
N ARG A 84 13.95 10.65 31.68
CA ARG A 84 14.68 11.33 32.78
C ARG A 84 14.37 10.70 34.13
N VAL A 85 13.11 10.27 34.36
CA VAL A 85 12.78 9.50 35.57
C VAL A 85 13.59 8.23 35.64
N LEU A 86 13.66 7.45 34.53
CA LEU A 86 14.41 6.20 34.50
C LEU A 86 15.93 6.41 34.59
N ALA A 87 16.46 7.55 34.15
CA ALA A 87 17.87 7.88 34.31
C ALA A 87 18.26 8.02 35.80
N VAL A 88 17.34 8.51 36.63
CA VAL A 88 17.55 8.67 38.10
C VAL A 88 17.07 7.41 38.84
N GLN A 89 16.00 6.78 38.38
CA GLN A 89 15.36 5.62 38.99
C GLN A 89 15.20 4.48 37.97
N PRO A 90 16.27 3.74 37.62
CA PRO A 90 16.24 2.73 36.54
C PRO A 90 15.22 1.60 36.71
N ASN A 91 14.87 1.31 37.98
CA ASN A 91 13.91 0.25 38.32
C ASN A 91 12.48 0.75 38.55
N ASN A 92 12.19 1.99 38.18
CA ASN A 92 10.84 2.56 38.32
C ASN A 92 9.90 1.92 37.27
N HIS A 93 9.25 0.82 37.68
CA HIS A 93 8.34 0.04 36.82
C HIS A 93 7.12 0.86 36.36
N VAL A 94 6.70 1.85 37.16
CA VAL A 94 5.53 2.69 36.81
C VAL A 94 5.90 3.64 35.67
N ALA A 95 7.03 4.34 35.77
CA ALA A 95 7.51 5.21 34.69
C ALA A 95 7.76 4.41 33.39
N ARG A 96 8.31 3.19 33.52
CA ARG A 96 8.51 2.32 32.37
C ARG A 96 7.21 1.86 31.73
N ALA A 97 6.18 1.54 32.52
CA ALA A 97 4.86 1.20 32.01
C ALA A 97 4.19 2.37 31.26
N GLU A 98 4.41 3.60 31.76
CA GLU A 98 3.90 4.82 31.10
C GLU A 98 4.66 5.11 29.78
N ILE A 99 5.97 4.87 29.71
CA ILE A 99 6.72 4.92 28.45
C ILE A 99 6.15 3.90 27.44
N ALA A 100 5.85 2.68 27.87
CA ALA A 100 5.23 1.69 27.00
C ALA A 100 3.85 2.16 26.47
N ARG A 101 3.06 2.83 27.31
CA ARG A 101 1.78 3.44 26.92
C ARG A 101 2.00 4.59 25.93
N ALA A 102 3.03 5.40 26.09
CA ALA A 102 3.40 6.44 25.15
C ALA A 102 3.78 5.86 23.79
N TYR A 103 4.59 4.80 23.74
CA TYR A 103 4.93 4.11 22.49
C TYR A 103 3.70 3.53 21.78
N LEU A 104 2.70 3.02 22.52
CA LEU A 104 1.42 2.62 21.92
C LEU A 104 0.68 3.80 21.27
N ALA A 105 0.69 4.96 21.92
CA ALA A 105 0.06 6.16 21.38
C ALA A 105 0.77 6.66 20.10
N LEU A 106 2.08 6.40 19.98
CA LEU A 106 2.91 6.68 18.80
C LEU A 106 2.78 5.61 17.70
N GLY A 107 2.11 4.49 17.98
CA GLY A 107 2.02 3.36 17.05
C GLY A 107 3.23 2.44 17.07
N GLU A 108 4.20 2.69 17.94
CA GLU A 108 5.45 1.92 18.09
C GLU A 108 5.22 0.66 18.94
N ARG A 109 4.47 -0.31 18.39
CA ARG A 109 4.03 -1.52 19.11
C ARG A 109 5.17 -2.37 19.63
N ASP A 110 6.26 -2.52 18.86
CA ASP A 110 7.41 -3.33 19.26
C ASP A 110 8.17 -2.70 20.41
N SER A 111 8.31 -1.39 20.45
CA SER A 111 8.90 -0.65 21.56
C SER A 111 8.02 -0.78 22.81
N ALA A 112 6.71 -0.57 22.66
CA ALA A 112 5.75 -0.77 23.76
C ALA A 112 5.78 -2.19 24.34
N ARG A 113 5.85 -3.21 23.49
CA ARG A 113 5.96 -4.62 23.91
C ARG A 113 7.19 -4.85 24.75
N ARG A 114 8.36 -4.42 24.28
CA ARG A 114 9.63 -4.59 25.03
C ARG A 114 9.57 -3.94 26.41
N GLU A 115 9.04 -2.74 26.52
CA GLU A 115 8.93 -2.03 27.78
C GLU A 115 7.94 -2.73 28.74
N PHE A 116 6.75 -3.16 28.25
CA PHE A 116 5.81 -3.92 29.08
C PHE A 116 6.38 -5.28 29.52
N GLU A 117 7.08 -6.01 28.65
CA GLU A 117 7.75 -7.27 29.02
C GLU A 117 8.83 -7.04 30.08
N THR A 118 9.59 -5.95 29.99
CA THR A 118 10.59 -5.57 30.99
C THR A 118 9.93 -5.29 32.35
N VAL A 119 8.80 -4.57 32.36
CA VAL A 119 8.04 -4.33 33.60
C VAL A 119 7.52 -5.65 34.18
N LYS A 120 7.02 -6.56 33.35
CA LYS A 120 6.45 -7.85 33.77
C LYS A 120 7.48 -8.76 34.45
N GLN A 121 8.78 -8.59 34.14
CA GLN A 121 9.87 -9.33 34.76
C GLN A 121 10.22 -8.83 36.19
N GLN A 122 9.69 -7.68 36.58
CA GLN A 122 9.89 -7.09 37.90
C GLN A 122 8.84 -7.58 38.91
N GLN A 123 9.09 -7.36 40.20
CA GLN A 123 8.10 -7.61 41.25
C GLN A 123 7.07 -6.47 41.23
N ILE A 124 5.94 -6.71 40.58
CA ILE A 124 4.84 -5.75 40.43
C ILE A 124 3.57 -6.26 41.07
N PRO A 125 2.67 -5.37 41.53
CA PRO A 125 1.36 -5.75 42.05
C PRO A 125 0.52 -6.56 41.05
N PRO A 126 -0.36 -7.48 41.52
CA PRO A 126 -1.15 -8.34 40.62
C PRO A 126 -2.08 -7.59 39.66
N ASP A 127 -2.66 -6.46 40.11
CA ASP A 127 -3.52 -5.59 39.30
C ASP A 127 -2.74 -4.92 38.17
N VAL A 128 -1.51 -4.44 38.44
CA VAL A 128 -0.57 -3.89 37.43
C VAL A 128 -0.21 -4.95 36.42
N LYS A 129 0.07 -6.18 36.88
CA LYS A 129 0.39 -7.31 36.00
C LYS A 129 -0.78 -7.62 35.08
N ALA A 130 -2.01 -7.66 35.61
CA ALA A 130 -3.21 -7.91 34.80
C ALA A 130 -3.43 -6.82 33.74
N ALA A 131 -3.18 -5.57 34.08
CA ALA A 131 -3.26 -4.45 33.15
C ALA A 131 -2.23 -4.59 32.03
N ILE A 132 -0.97 -4.91 32.36
CA ILE A 132 0.10 -5.14 31.38
C ILE A 132 -0.24 -6.33 30.48
N ASP A 133 -0.77 -7.43 31.03
CA ASP A 133 -1.20 -8.59 30.25
C ASP A 133 -2.31 -8.22 29.27
N THR A 134 -3.21 -7.29 29.65
CA THR A 134 -4.24 -6.75 28.73
C THR A 134 -3.61 -5.96 27.56
N TYR A 135 -2.62 -5.07 27.84
CA TYR A 135 -1.91 -4.34 26.81
C TYR A 135 -1.11 -5.28 25.89
N LEU A 136 -0.37 -6.22 26.45
CA LEU A 136 0.38 -7.21 25.66
C LEU A 136 -0.54 -8.08 24.78
N SER A 137 -1.69 -8.47 25.31
CA SER A 137 -2.70 -9.22 24.55
C SER A 137 -3.30 -8.37 23.42
N ALA A 138 -3.56 -7.09 23.67
CA ALA A 138 -4.04 -6.17 22.65
C ALA A 138 -2.99 -5.94 21.53
N ILE A 139 -1.71 -5.78 21.89
CA ILE A 139 -0.58 -5.70 20.94
C ILE A 139 -0.50 -6.99 20.12
N ALA A 140 -0.52 -8.15 20.78
CA ALA A 140 -0.46 -9.44 20.12
C ALA A 140 -1.64 -9.64 19.14
N SER A 141 -2.85 -9.27 19.55
CA SER A 141 -4.06 -9.36 18.70
C SER A 141 -3.99 -8.43 17.48
N ALA A 142 -3.48 -7.21 17.65
CA ALA A 142 -3.27 -6.28 16.55
C ALA A 142 -2.21 -6.75 15.54
N ASP A 143 -1.24 -7.56 15.98
CA ASP A 143 -0.24 -8.17 15.12
C ASP A 143 -0.74 -9.41 14.38
N VAL A 144 -1.84 -10.02 14.85
CA VAL A 144 -2.43 -11.21 14.21
C VAL A 144 -3.18 -10.83 12.95
N THR A 145 -3.95 -9.74 12.98
CA THR A 145 -4.74 -9.28 11.82
C THR A 145 -4.34 -7.86 11.45
N GLN A 146 -3.84 -7.70 10.23
CA GLN A 146 -3.51 -6.42 9.64
C GLN A 146 -4.48 -6.14 8.50
N ILE A 147 -5.17 -5.02 8.58
CA ILE A 147 -6.04 -4.51 7.53
C ILE A 147 -5.48 -3.15 7.13
N THR A 148 -5.13 -3.01 5.86
CA THR A 148 -4.69 -1.75 5.27
C THR A 148 -5.54 -1.45 4.07
N GLY A 149 -5.72 -0.19 3.75
CA GLY A 149 -6.50 0.17 2.60
C GLY A 149 -6.20 1.58 2.12
N PHE A 150 -6.80 1.91 1.00
CA PHE A 150 -6.70 3.25 0.45
C PHE A 150 -7.99 3.62 -0.29
N PHE A 151 -8.18 4.91 -0.42
CA PHE A 151 -9.11 5.54 -1.35
C PHE A 151 -8.36 6.63 -2.10
N GLU A 152 -8.56 6.71 -3.42
CA GLU A 152 -7.92 7.69 -4.29
C GLU A 152 -8.96 8.28 -5.24
N ALA A 153 -8.92 9.61 -5.40
CA ALA A 153 -9.73 10.33 -6.34
C ALA A 153 -8.87 11.37 -7.06
N GLY A 154 -9.07 11.51 -8.36
CA GLY A 154 -8.29 12.43 -9.19
C GLY A 154 -8.93 12.72 -10.52
N PHE A 155 -8.28 13.59 -11.27
CA PHE A 155 -8.63 13.88 -12.65
C PHE A 155 -7.41 13.83 -13.54
N GLY A 156 -7.65 13.60 -14.82
CA GLY A 156 -6.60 13.52 -15.80
C GLY A 156 -7.07 13.88 -17.19
N HIS A 157 -6.09 13.86 -18.07
CA HIS A 157 -6.29 13.96 -19.50
C HIS A 157 -5.63 12.76 -20.18
N ASP A 158 -6.34 12.17 -21.13
CA ASP A 158 -5.91 11.01 -21.91
C ASP A 158 -5.94 11.37 -23.38
N SER A 159 -4.80 11.32 -24.04
CA SER A 159 -4.64 11.70 -25.43
C SER A 159 -5.12 10.63 -26.42
N ASN A 160 -5.56 9.46 -25.94
CA ASN A 160 -5.98 8.33 -26.76
C ASN A 160 -6.81 7.35 -25.94
N VAL A 161 -8.05 7.72 -25.62
CA VAL A 161 -8.93 6.95 -24.71
C VAL A 161 -9.28 5.56 -25.24
N ASN A 162 -9.35 5.42 -26.57
CA ASN A 162 -9.68 4.19 -27.29
C ASN A 162 -8.45 3.34 -27.65
N SER A 163 -7.23 3.81 -27.36
CA SER A 163 -5.97 3.14 -27.75
C SER A 163 -5.92 2.79 -29.25
N ALA A 164 -6.48 3.68 -30.08
CA ALA A 164 -6.59 3.50 -31.51
C ALA A 164 -5.40 4.12 -32.25
N THR A 165 -5.28 3.73 -33.52
CA THR A 165 -4.24 4.27 -34.42
C THR A 165 -4.44 5.77 -34.70
N GLY A 166 -3.35 6.49 -34.91
CA GLY A 166 -3.40 7.88 -35.37
C GLY A 166 -3.63 8.02 -36.88
N SER A 167 -3.71 6.90 -37.60
CA SER A 167 -3.94 6.91 -39.06
C SER A 167 -5.43 6.77 -39.35
N ASN A 168 -5.98 7.61 -40.19
CA ASN A 168 -7.35 7.52 -40.68
C ASN A 168 -7.52 6.64 -41.92
N GLN A 169 -6.43 6.10 -42.45
CA GLN A 169 -6.41 5.21 -43.61
C GLN A 169 -5.54 4.01 -43.38
N ILE A 170 -6.02 2.85 -43.74
CA ILE A 170 -5.30 1.60 -43.66
C ILE A 170 -5.46 0.79 -44.95
N ALA A 171 -4.40 0.11 -45.37
CA ALA A 171 -4.48 -0.88 -46.44
C ALA A 171 -5.01 -2.20 -45.88
N VAL A 172 -5.95 -2.83 -46.60
CA VAL A 172 -6.51 -4.14 -46.24
C VAL A 172 -6.09 -5.18 -47.32
N PRO A 173 -4.99 -5.91 -47.08
CA PRO A 173 -4.41 -6.85 -48.04
C PRO A 173 -5.38 -7.94 -48.52
N SER A 174 -6.19 -8.51 -47.61
CA SER A 174 -7.18 -9.54 -47.94
C SER A 174 -8.26 -9.07 -48.96
N LEU A 175 -8.45 -7.79 -49.05
CA LEU A 175 -9.37 -7.15 -50.02
C LEU A 175 -8.59 -6.58 -51.23
N GLY A 176 -7.46 -7.17 -51.60
CA GLY A 176 -6.64 -6.70 -52.72
C GLY A 176 -5.86 -5.41 -52.46
N GLY A 177 -5.65 -5.03 -51.21
CA GLY A 177 -4.91 -3.85 -50.80
C GLY A 177 -5.72 -2.54 -50.91
N ILE A 178 -7.02 -2.64 -50.85
CA ILE A 178 -7.91 -1.46 -50.82
C ILE A 178 -7.55 -0.57 -49.62
N ILE A 179 -7.45 0.72 -49.84
CA ILE A 179 -7.31 1.70 -48.77
C ILE A 179 -8.69 1.98 -48.13
N ALA A 180 -8.87 1.46 -46.93
CA ALA A 180 -10.07 1.74 -46.13
C ALA A 180 -9.85 3.03 -45.30
N THR A 181 -10.86 3.90 -45.31
CA THR A 181 -10.91 5.04 -44.39
C THR A 181 -11.57 4.61 -43.09
N LEU A 182 -10.88 4.81 -41.97
CA LEU A 182 -11.38 4.48 -40.66
C LEU A 182 -12.44 5.53 -40.23
N ASP A 183 -13.44 5.04 -39.52
CA ASP A 183 -14.39 5.90 -38.81
C ASP A 183 -13.65 6.66 -37.66
N GLN A 184 -14.24 7.78 -37.27
CA GLN A 184 -13.71 8.61 -36.18
C GLN A 184 -13.54 7.81 -34.87
N THR A 185 -14.46 6.89 -34.59
CA THR A 185 -14.37 6.01 -33.40
C THR A 185 -13.22 4.97 -33.44
N ALA A 186 -12.72 4.66 -34.62
CA ALA A 186 -11.62 3.74 -34.87
C ALA A 186 -10.26 4.46 -34.96
N THR A 187 -10.24 5.78 -34.89
CA THR A 187 -9.04 6.62 -34.86
C THR A 187 -8.83 7.17 -33.45
N ARG A 188 -7.63 7.66 -33.21
CA ARG A 188 -7.22 8.23 -31.91
C ARG A 188 -8.17 9.35 -31.48
N ASP A 189 -8.71 9.21 -30.26
CA ASP A 189 -9.53 10.20 -29.61
C ASP A 189 -9.03 10.54 -28.20
N SER A 190 -9.27 11.78 -27.76
CA SER A 190 -8.74 12.29 -26.49
C SER A 190 -9.85 12.84 -25.61
N ASP A 191 -9.73 12.63 -24.30
CA ASP A 191 -10.70 13.18 -23.35
C ASP A 191 -10.06 13.49 -21.99
N THR A 192 -10.76 14.27 -21.19
CA THR A 192 -10.52 14.41 -19.77
C THR A 192 -11.33 13.39 -19.00
N PHE A 193 -10.87 13.01 -17.81
CA PHE A 193 -11.56 11.99 -17.03
C PHE A 193 -11.43 12.23 -15.53
N THR A 194 -12.38 11.67 -14.77
CA THR A 194 -12.28 11.45 -13.33
C THR A 194 -11.81 10.03 -13.08
N ALA A 195 -10.81 9.86 -12.19
CA ALA A 195 -10.33 8.58 -11.73
C ALA A 195 -10.72 8.37 -10.26
N LEU A 196 -11.30 7.22 -9.98
CA LEU A 196 -11.60 6.77 -8.62
C LEU A 196 -10.96 5.40 -8.42
N ALA A 197 -10.28 5.21 -7.29
CA ALA A 197 -9.75 3.90 -6.94
C ALA A 197 -9.84 3.68 -5.43
N GLY A 198 -9.95 2.42 -5.04
CA GLY A 198 -9.92 2.02 -3.64
C GLY A 198 -9.56 0.56 -3.48
N GLY A 199 -8.98 0.22 -2.34
CA GLY A 199 -8.63 -1.16 -2.09
C GLY A 199 -8.41 -1.43 -0.61
N ILE A 200 -8.59 -2.70 -0.25
CA ILE A 200 -8.37 -3.21 1.11
C ILE A 200 -7.50 -4.46 0.99
N ASN A 201 -6.49 -4.54 1.84
CA ASN A 201 -5.65 -5.72 2.00
C ASN A 201 -5.81 -6.27 3.41
N LEU A 202 -5.92 -7.58 3.50
CA LEU A 202 -6.00 -8.34 4.74
C LEU A 202 -4.80 -9.28 4.84
N THR A 203 -4.16 -9.28 5.99
CA THR A 203 -3.20 -10.33 6.39
C THR A 203 -3.59 -10.79 7.77
N HIS A 204 -3.92 -12.08 7.93
CA HIS A 204 -4.25 -12.71 9.20
C HIS A 204 -3.28 -13.85 9.48
N LYS A 205 -2.44 -13.68 10.52
CA LYS A 205 -1.49 -14.71 10.96
C LYS A 205 -2.22 -15.83 11.67
N VAL A 206 -2.19 -17.02 11.09
CA VAL A 206 -2.75 -18.24 11.70
C VAL A 206 -1.74 -18.88 12.65
N SER A 207 -0.45 -18.74 12.35
CA SER A 207 0.65 -19.20 13.19
C SER A 207 1.90 -18.32 12.99
N ARG A 208 3.04 -18.71 13.59
CA ARG A 208 4.31 -18.01 13.38
C ARG A 208 4.78 -18.04 11.93
N GLU A 209 4.44 -19.08 11.18
CA GLU A 209 4.88 -19.28 9.81
C GLU A 209 3.76 -19.07 8.78
N TRP A 210 2.48 -19.20 9.14
CA TRP A 210 1.36 -19.18 8.24
C TRP A 210 0.46 -17.97 8.41
N ALA A 211 0.09 -17.37 7.31
CA ALA A 211 -0.91 -16.31 7.25
C ALA A 211 -1.92 -16.54 6.13
N VAL A 212 -3.16 -16.16 6.34
CA VAL A 212 -4.16 -15.96 5.29
C VAL A 212 -3.98 -14.54 4.76
N VAL A 213 -3.94 -14.40 3.45
CA VAL A 213 -3.79 -13.11 2.77
C VAL A 213 -4.95 -12.90 1.80
N GLY A 214 -5.39 -11.68 1.65
CA GLY A 214 -6.44 -11.33 0.71
C GLY A 214 -6.42 -9.86 0.35
N SER A 215 -6.94 -9.54 -0.82
CA SER A 215 -7.14 -8.17 -1.26
C SER A 215 -8.39 -8.04 -2.11
N VAL A 216 -9.01 -6.87 -2.04
CA VAL A 216 -10.06 -6.44 -2.96
C VAL A 216 -9.73 -5.02 -3.37
N ALA A 217 -9.81 -4.73 -4.66
CA ALA A 217 -9.59 -3.39 -5.20
C ALA A 217 -10.63 -3.08 -6.29
N ALA A 218 -10.99 -1.81 -6.41
CA ALA A 218 -11.81 -1.29 -7.46
C ALA A 218 -11.15 -0.04 -8.06
N ALA A 219 -11.22 0.12 -9.38
CA ALA A 219 -10.76 1.31 -10.07
C ALA A 219 -11.72 1.67 -11.20
N ALA A 220 -12.16 2.92 -11.23
CA ALA A 220 -13.03 3.46 -12.28
C ALA A 220 -12.34 4.65 -12.97
N LYS A 221 -12.47 4.70 -14.28
CA LYS A 221 -12.13 5.85 -15.11
C LYS A 221 -13.40 6.30 -15.82
N LEU A 222 -13.83 7.54 -15.54
CA LEU A 222 -15.06 8.14 -16.06
C LEU A 222 -14.66 9.29 -16.98
N ASN A 223 -14.78 9.09 -18.27
CA ASN A 223 -14.49 10.08 -19.29
C ASN A 223 -15.59 11.14 -19.31
N THR A 224 -15.25 12.35 -19.72
CA THR A 224 -16.15 13.51 -19.68
C THR A 224 -17.09 13.56 -20.88
N HIS A 225 -16.61 13.21 -22.06
CA HIS A 225 -17.34 13.24 -23.33
C HIS A 225 -17.44 11.85 -23.96
N GLU A 226 -16.36 11.09 -23.91
CA GLU A 226 -16.24 9.76 -24.50
C GLU A 226 -16.67 8.67 -23.49
N GLU A 227 -17.94 8.76 -23.00
CA GLU A 227 -18.47 7.91 -21.94
C GLU A 227 -18.45 6.42 -22.28
N HIS A 228 -18.53 6.06 -23.57
CA HIS A 228 -18.44 4.65 -24.02
C HIS A 228 -17.04 4.03 -23.84
N PHE A 229 -16.03 4.81 -23.46
CA PHE A 229 -14.73 4.34 -22.99
C PHE A 229 -14.58 4.41 -21.46
N ASN A 230 -15.68 4.58 -20.72
CA ASN A 230 -15.67 4.43 -19.27
C ASN A 230 -15.30 3.00 -18.88
N THR A 231 -14.44 2.89 -17.88
CA THR A 231 -13.99 1.57 -17.40
C THR A 231 -14.23 1.41 -15.91
N LEU A 232 -14.59 0.20 -15.51
CA LEU A 232 -14.58 -0.24 -14.12
C LEU A 232 -13.79 -1.55 -14.04
N ASN A 233 -12.84 -1.61 -13.12
CA ASN A 233 -12.09 -2.81 -12.83
C ASN A 233 -12.30 -3.21 -11.38
N LEU A 234 -12.70 -4.45 -11.13
CA LEU A 234 -12.81 -5.06 -9.80
C LEU A 234 -11.84 -6.22 -9.73
N ASP A 235 -10.92 -6.18 -8.77
CA ASP A 235 -9.92 -7.21 -8.55
C ASP A 235 -10.08 -7.81 -7.16
N GLY A 236 -9.93 -9.12 -7.05
CA GLY A 236 -9.92 -9.83 -5.78
C GLY A 236 -8.86 -10.93 -5.76
N THR A 237 -8.16 -11.06 -4.63
CA THR A 237 -7.26 -12.19 -4.38
C THR A 237 -7.50 -12.77 -2.99
N GLY A 238 -7.30 -14.07 -2.84
CA GLY A 238 -7.37 -14.74 -1.54
C GLY A 238 -6.47 -15.97 -1.51
N GLY A 239 -5.70 -16.13 -0.45
CA GLY A 239 -4.74 -17.22 -0.41
C GLY A 239 -4.05 -17.39 0.93
N VAL A 240 -2.96 -18.15 0.89
CA VAL A 240 -2.14 -18.44 2.05
C VAL A 240 -0.68 -18.07 1.77
N ARG A 241 -0.01 -17.61 2.82
CA ARG A 241 1.41 -17.28 2.82
C ARG A 241 2.10 -18.06 3.91
N TRP A 242 3.15 -18.78 3.53
CA TRP A 242 4.09 -19.39 4.46
C TRP A 242 5.37 -18.58 4.48
N THR A 243 5.94 -18.35 5.67
CA THR A 243 7.18 -17.59 5.87
C THR A 243 8.05 -18.27 6.88
N ARG A 244 9.32 -18.56 6.54
CA ARG A 244 10.29 -19.15 7.43
C ARG A 244 11.70 -18.62 7.15
N GLY A 245 12.29 -17.93 8.10
CA GLY A 245 13.59 -17.30 7.93
C GLY A 245 13.56 -16.26 6.79
N GLN A 246 14.34 -16.51 5.76
CA GLN A 246 14.47 -15.65 4.57
C GLN A 246 13.52 -16.04 3.43
N GLU A 247 12.72 -17.10 3.61
CA GLU A 247 11.85 -17.65 2.60
C GLU A 247 10.38 -17.26 2.85
N ALA A 248 9.66 -16.92 1.79
CA ALA A 248 8.21 -16.81 1.81
C ALA A 248 7.61 -17.44 0.55
N ILE A 249 6.56 -18.22 0.71
CA ILE A 249 5.79 -18.81 -0.39
C ILE A 249 4.35 -18.33 -0.24
N THR A 250 3.78 -17.81 -1.32
CA THR A 250 2.37 -17.40 -1.38
C THR A 250 1.68 -18.18 -2.49
N ALA A 251 0.51 -18.74 -2.20
CA ALA A 251 -0.39 -19.30 -3.17
C ALA A 251 -1.78 -18.68 -3.00
N ALA A 252 -2.35 -18.16 -4.07
CA ALA A 252 -3.62 -17.43 -4.02
C ALA A 252 -4.46 -17.71 -5.26
N VAL A 253 -5.78 -17.68 -5.10
CA VAL A 253 -6.74 -17.55 -6.20
C VAL A 253 -6.94 -16.07 -6.52
N GLN A 254 -7.24 -15.75 -7.77
CA GLN A 254 -7.54 -14.40 -8.21
C GLN A 254 -8.84 -14.38 -9.03
N GLY A 255 -9.54 -13.25 -8.93
CA GLY A 255 -10.69 -12.92 -9.76
C GLY A 255 -10.60 -11.47 -10.21
N GLN A 256 -10.98 -11.22 -11.45
CA GLN A 256 -11.09 -9.86 -11.97
C GLN A 256 -12.36 -9.77 -12.81
N ASP A 257 -13.05 -8.66 -12.68
CA ASP A 257 -14.16 -8.26 -13.56
C ASP A 257 -13.81 -6.90 -14.16
N PHE A 258 -13.69 -6.84 -15.47
CA PHE A 258 -13.39 -5.64 -16.22
C PHE A 258 -14.59 -5.25 -17.07
N GLU A 259 -15.13 -4.06 -16.81
CA GLU A 259 -16.23 -3.46 -17.55
C GLU A 259 -15.73 -2.33 -18.45
N LEU A 260 -16.32 -2.24 -19.64
CA LEU A 260 -16.18 -1.15 -20.60
C LEU A 260 -17.57 -0.73 -21.01
N ASP A 261 -17.85 0.57 -21.00
CA ASP A 261 -19.17 1.13 -21.35
C ASP A 261 -20.31 0.50 -20.52
N ASN A 262 -20.12 0.40 -19.20
CA ASN A 262 -21.06 -0.21 -18.26
C ASN A 262 -21.45 -1.67 -18.59
N SER A 263 -20.69 -2.33 -19.46
CA SER A 263 -20.89 -3.70 -19.88
C SER A 263 -19.68 -4.55 -19.54
N ARG A 264 -19.93 -5.77 -19.06
CA ARG A 264 -18.84 -6.69 -18.74
C ARG A 264 -18.09 -7.08 -20.01
N TYR A 265 -16.84 -6.63 -20.09
CA TYR A 265 -15.96 -6.88 -21.23
C TYR A 265 -15.16 -8.15 -21.06
N ARG A 266 -14.61 -8.40 -19.84
CA ARG A 266 -13.81 -9.58 -19.56
C ARG A 266 -13.87 -9.97 -18.08
N THR A 267 -14.01 -11.26 -17.82
CA THR A 267 -13.76 -11.84 -16.50
C THR A 267 -12.48 -12.67 -16.53
N THR A 268 -11.76 -12.63 -15.42
CA THR A 268 -10.55 -13.44 -15.24
C THR A 268 -10.69 -14.24 -13.96
N LYS A 269 -10.39 -15.52 -14.02
CA LYS A 269 -10.30 -16.41 -12.86
C LYS A 269 -8.97 -17.15 -12.93
N GLY A 270 -8.26 -17.25 -11.83
CA GLY A 270 -6.95 -17.87 -11.91
C GLY A 270 -6.31 -18.14 -10.56
N VAL A 271 -5.08 -18.58 -10.64
CA VAL A 271 -4.21 -18.85 -9.49
C VAL A 271 -2.87 -18.15 -9.67
N ILE A 272 -2.31 -17.70 -8.57
CA ILE A 272 -0.98 -17.09 -8.49
C ILE A 272 -0.17 -17.88 -7.48
N ALA A 273 1.06 -18.18 -7.83
CA ALA A 273 2.05 -18.70 -6.89
C ALA A 273 3.31 -17.84 -6.96
N GLN A 274 3.91 -17.56 -5.81
CA GLN A 274 5.19 -16.85 -5.74
C GLN A 274 6.07 -17.42 -4.64
N TRP A 275 7.36 -17.47 -4.90
CA TRP A 275 8.41 -17.74 -3.94
C TRP A 275 9.31 -16.52 -3.83
N GLN A 276 9.53 -16.04 -2.61
CA GLN A 276 10.37 -14.91 -2.29
C GLN A 276 11.54 -15.36 -1.43
N HIS A 277 12.75 -14.93 -1.79
CA HIS A 277 13.96 -15.09 -1.01
C HIS A 277 14.50 -13.71 -0.61
N ALA A 278 14.57 -13.43 0.68
CA ALA A 278 15.18 -12.21 1.22
C ALA A 278 16.65 -12.47 1.51
N PHE A 279 17.57 -11.94 0.70
CA PHE A 279 19.01 -12.03 0.97
C PHE A 279 19.40 -11.30 2.26
N ASN A 280 18.71 -10.20 2.54
CA ASN A 280 18.78 -9.40 3.75
C ASN A 280 17.55 -8.47 3.81
N GLU A 281 17.50 -7.55 4.78
CA GLU A 281 16.39 -6.59 4.96
C GLU A 281 16.17 -5.62 3.77
N ARG A 282 17.10 -5.56 2.83
CA ARG A 282 17.08 -4.59 1.72
C ARG A 282 17.07 -5.23 0.34
N GLN A 283 17.28 -6.52 0.24
CA GLN A 283 17.42 -7.24 -1.01
C GLN A 283 16.55 -8.46 -1.04
N GLN A 284 15.75 -8.60 -2.08
CA GLN A 284 14.92 -9.78 -2.29
C GLN A 284 14.84 -10.17 -3.76
N ALA A 285 14.72 -11.46 -4.00
CA ALA A 285 14.33 -12.01 -5.28
C ALA A 285 12.97 -12.70 -5.15
N THR A 286 12.21 -12.69 -6.24
CA THR A 286 10.90 -13.34 -6.30
C THR A 286 10.80 -14.12 -7.60
N LEU A 287 10.46 -15.40 -7.52
CA LEU A 287 9.98 -16.20 -8.64
C LEU A 287 8.46 -16.24 -8.54
N TYR A 288 7.75 -15.95 -9.62
CA TYR A 288 6.29 -15.99 -9.64
C TYR A 288 5.73 -16.65 -10.88
N GLY A 289 4.54 -17.20 -10.73
CA GLY A 289 3.77 -17.81 -11.81
C GLY A 289 2.30 -17.47 -11.66
N GLN A 290 1.61 -17.35 -12.78
CA GLN A 290 0.19 -17.10 -12.90
C GLN A 290 -0.40 -18.03 -13.95
N PHE A 291 -1.54 -18.64 -13.61
CA PHE A 291 -2.46 -19.25 -14.56
C PHE A 291 -3.80 -18.53 -14.46
N ALA A 292 -4.38 -18.14 -15.59
CA ALA A 292 -5.66 -17.43 -15.62
C ALA A 292 -6.52 -17.90 -16.81
N ASP A 293 -7.79 -18.11 -16.55
CA ASP A 293 -8.85 -18.27 -17.53
C ASP A 293 -9.44 -16.88 -17.83
N LEU A 294 -9.42 -16.48 -19.09
CA LEU A 294 -9.97 -15.23 -19.59
C LEU A 294 -11.26 -15.54 -20.36
N HIS A 295 -12.37 -14.96 -19.94
CA HIS A 295 -13.66 -15.11 -20.57
C HIS A 295 -14.20 -13.74 -21.02
N TYR A 296 -14.59 -13.63 -22.30
CA TYR A 296 -15.13 -12.43 -22.94
C TYR A 296 -16.62 -12.64 -23.27
N PRO A 297 -17.56 -12.22 -22.41
CA PRO A 297 -18.98 -12.60 -22.51
C PRO A 297 -19.67 -12.24 -23.83
N THR A 298 -19.17 -11.23 -24.55
CA THR A 298 -19.73 -10.78 -25.84
C THR A 298 -18.86 -11.16 -27.04
N GLN A 299 -17.71 -11.80 -26.79
CA GLN A 299 -16.72 -12.17 -27.80
C GLN A 299 -16.05 -13.52 -27.45
N ASP A 300 -16.83 -14.57 -27.26
CA ASP A 300 -16.38 -15.90 -26.81
C ASP A 300 -15.20 -16.47 -27.63
N ILE A 301 -15.10 -16.09 -28.92
CA ILE A 301 -13.99 -16.43 -29.80
C ILE A 301 -12.62 -15.97 -29.24
N ARG A 302 -12.61 -15.00 -28.34
CA ARG A 302 -11.41 -14.49 -27.66
C ARG A 302 -11.10 -15.18 -26.34
N ASP A 303 -11.94 -16.08 -25.88
CA ASP A 303 -11.71 -16.82 -24.64
C ASP A 303 -10.35 -17.51 -24.70
N ALA A 304 -9.56 -17.33 -23.62
CA ALA A 304 -8.18 -17.78 -23.62
C ALA A 304 -7.72 -18.27 -22.24
N ASN A 305 -6.69 -19.10 -22.25
CA ASN A 305 -5.91 -19.45 -21.07
C ASN A 305 -4.58 -18.69 -21.10
N ARG A 306 -4.28 -17.95 -20.03
CA ARG A 306 -3.05 -17.19 -19.90
C ARG A 306 -2.13 -17.83 -18.87
N ASN A 307 -0.88 -18.06 -19.25
CA ASN A 307 0.19 -18.52 -18.36
C ASN A 307 1.34 -17.52 -18.40
N VAL A 308 1.83 -17.11 -17.23
CA VAL A 308 2.96 -16.20 -17.11
C VAL A 308 3.89 -16.70 -16.02
N VAL A 309 5.19 -16.69 -16.28
CA VAL A 309 6.24 -16.97 -15.29
C VAL A 309 7.25 -15.83 -15.35
N GLY A 310 7.74 -15.39 -14.20
CA GLY A 310 8.73 -14.32 -14.15
C GLY A 310 9.58 -14.35 -12.90
N VAL A 311 10.69 -13.61 -12.98
CA VAL A 311 11.60 -13.37 -11.88
C VAL A 311 11.68 -11.87 -11.63
N ALA A 312 11.63 -11.45 -10.37
CA ALA A 312 11.79 -10.07 -9.96
C ALA A 312 12.90 -9.94 -8.91
N TYR A 313 13.55 -8.79 -8.91
CA TYR A 313 14.53 -8.39 -7.90
C TYR A 313 14.18 -7.02 -7.35
N GLY A 314 14.28 -6.85 -6.04
CA GLY A 314 14.06 -5.59 -5.33
C GLY A 314 15.25 -5.22 -4.45
N GLN A 315 15.59 -3.93 -4.44
CA GLN A 315 16.70 -3.36 -3.69
C GLN A 315 16.30 -2.06 -3.02
N ILE A 316 16.54 -1.95 -1.71
CA ILE A 316 16.46 -0.70 -0.95
C ILE A 316 17.88 -0.22 -0.70
N PHE A 317 18.19 1.00 -1.11
CA PHE A 317 19.49 1.62 -0.86
C PHE A 317 19.43 2.48 0.40
N THR A 318 20.55 2.57 1.11
CA THR A 318 20.73 3.51 2.22
C THR A 318 21.16 4.88 1.73
N GLY A 319 20.93 5.90 2.55
CA GLY A 319 21.35 7.27 2.29
C GLY A 319 20.21 8.27 2.39
N ALA A 320 20.49 9.53 2.14
CA ALA A 320 19.56 10.65 2.35
C ALA A 320 18.25 10.52 1.54
N TYR A 321 18.32 9.93 0.35
CA TYR A 321 17.18 9.77 -0.55
C TYR A 321 16.46 8.43 -0.42
N SER A 322 17.03 7.47 0.35
CA SER A 322 16.51 6.10 0.54
C SER A 322 15.90 5.50 -0.73
N PRO A 323 16.67 5.40 -1.84
CA PRO A 323 16.12 4.93 -3.11
C PRO A 323 15.70 3.47 -3.02
N VAL A 324 14.59 3.16 -3.68
CA VAL A 324 14.13 1.79 -3.90
C VAL A 324 14.17 1.52 -5.40
N PHE A 325 14.68 0.37 -5.78
CA PHE A 325 14.74 -0.11 -7.16
C PHE A 325 14.09 -1.48 -7.25
N PHE A 326 13.41 -1.74 -8.34
CA PHE A 326 12.97 -3.09 -8.70
C PHE A 326 13.13 -3.32 -10.20
N ALA A 327 13.35 -4.59 -10.56
CA ALA A 327 13.33 -5.05 -11.93
C ALA A 327 12.70 -6.44 -12.01
N SER A 328 12.00 -6.75 -13.10
CA SER A 328 11.48 -8.08 -13.37
C SER A 328 11.55 -8.42 -14.86
N VAL A 329 11.79 -9.69 -15.15
CA VAL A 329 11.65 -10.26 -16.48
C VAL A 329 10.62 -11.37 -16.41
N TYR A 330 9.81 -11.47 -17.45
CA TYR A 330 8.74 -12.48 -17.52
C TYR A 330 8.51 -12.93 -18.95
N GLY A 331 7.94 -14.12 -19.06
CA GLY A 331 7.45 -14.65 -20.31
C GLY A 331 6.21 -15.50 -20.09
N GLY A 332 5.47 -15.71 -21.14
CA GLY A 332 4.24 -16.47 -21.07
C GLY A 332 3.53 -16.59 -22.39
N GLN A 333 2.32 -17.09 -22.33
CA GLN A 333 1.45 -17.23 -23.48
C GLN A 333 -0.01 -16.96 -23.09
N GLU A 334 -0.74 -16.44 -24.03
CA GLU A 334 -2.20 -16.35 -24.00
C GLU A 334 -2.74 -17.20 -25.17
N LYS A 335 -3.20 -18.41 -24.85
CA LYS A 335 -3.70 -19.37 -25.83
C LYS A 335 -5.22 -19.29 -25.87
N VAL A 336 -5.77 -18.91 -27.02
CA VAL A 336 -7.23 -18.95 -27.26
C VAL A 336 -7.77 -20.37 -27.15
N LYS A 337 -9.03 -20.50 -26.69
CA LYS A 337 -9.69 -21.80 -26.54
C LYS A 337 -10.19 -22.34 -27.87
N ASP A 338 -10.48 -21.47 -28.82
CA ASP A 338 -10.88 -21.83 -30.18
C ASP A 338 -9.63 -21.92 -31.07
N ASP A 339 -9.23 -23.16 -31.40
CA ASP A 339 -8.06 -23.39 -32.24
C ASP A 339 -8.23 -22.91 -33.69
N SER A 340 -9.44 -22.49 -34.12
CA SER A 340 -9.68 -21.96 -35.48
C SER A 340 -9.18 -20.50 -35.62
N VAL A 341 -8.92 -19.81 -34.51
CA VAL A 341 -8.50 -18.40 -34.50
C VAL A 341 -7.16 -18.18 -33.75
N PRO A 342 -6.09 -18.91 -34.10
CA PRO A 342 -4.82 -18.82 -33.39
C PRO A 342 -4.20 -17.41 -33.41
N HIS A 343 -4.58 -16.58 -34.40
CA HIS A 343 -4.15 -15.18 -34.52
C HIS A 343 -4.67 -14.25 -33.41
N LEU A 344 -5.58 -14.69 -32.56
CA LEU A 344 -6.04 -13.94 -31.38
C LEU A 344 -5.23 -14.26 -30.10
N GLY A 345 -4.54 -15.40 -30.06
CA GLY A 345 -3.62 -15.76 -28.99
C GLY A 345 -2.20 -15.25 -29.26
N ASN A 346 -1.35 -15.20 -28.24
CA ASN A 346 0.02 -14.72 -28.38
C ASN A 346 0.98 -15.35 -27.37
N ASP A 347 2.26 -15.42 -27.76
CA ASP A 347 3.38 -15.56 -26.85
C ASP A 347 3.86 -14.19 -26.45
N LEU A 348 4.22 -14.00 -25.19
CA LEU A 348 4.66 -12.72 -24.64
C LEU A 348 5.97 -12.87 -23.87
N ALA A 349 6.79 -11.84 -23.95
CA ALA A 349 7.96 -11.68 -23.11
C ALA A 349 8.14 -10.19 -22.75
N GLY A 350 8.52 -9.92 -21.51
CA GLY A 350 8.61 -8.55 -21.05
C GLY A 350 9.68 -8.32 -20.00
N LEU A 351 10.04 -7.05 -19.88
CA LEU A 351 10.90 -6.49 -18.86
C LEU A 351 10.16 -5.32 -18.20
N ARG A 352 10.22 -5.25 -16.88
CA ARG A 352 9.75 -4.08 -16.14
C ARG A 352 10.79 -3.67 -15.13
N MET A 353 11.08 -2.38 -15.02
CA MET A 353 11.95 -1.82 -14.00
C MET A 353 11.37 -0.52 -13.48
N GLY A 354 11.69 -0.18 -12.25
CA GLY A 354 11.25 1.08 -11.68
C GLY A 354 11.87 1.34 -10.33
N GLY A 355 11.47 2.44 -9.74
CA GLY A 355 11.94 2.82 -8.44
C GLY A 355 11.34 4.11 -7.94
N GLN A 356 11.72 4.45 -6.73
CA GLN A 356 11.36 5.71 -6.10
C GLN A 356 12.50 6.24 -5.25
N ALA A 357 12.53 7.55 -5.05
CA ALA A 357 13.50 8.21 -4.17
C ALA A 357 12.83 9.38 -3.45
N ARG A 358 13.12 9.50 -2.17
CA ARG A 358 12.70 10.66 -1.38
C ARG A 358 13.59 11.85 -1.71
N LEU A 359 13.04 12.92 -2.28
CA LEU A 359 13.80 14.11 -2.66
C LEU A 359 14.05 15.02 -1.45
N PHE A 360 12.99 15.27 -0.68
CA PHE A 360 13.03 16.01 0.60
C PHE A 360 11.83 15.62 1.46
N LEU A 361 11.67 16.24 2.63
CA LEU A 361 10.61 15.88 3.58
C LEU A 361 9.23 15.94 2.92
N GLY A 362 8.58 14.77 2.88
CA GLY A 362 7.23 14.60 2.31
C GLY A 362 7.17 14.43 0.80
N LEU A 363 8.22 14.72 0.02
CA LEU A 363 8.22 14.57 -1.43
C LEU A 363 9.02 13.34 -1.89
N THR A 364 8.39 12.49 -2.69
CA THR A 364 8.98 11.31 -3.31
C THR A 364 8.80 11.39 -4.83
N ALA A 365 9.87 11.18 -5.58
CA ALA A 365 9.81 10.94 -7.02
C ALA A 365 9.76 9.43 -7.27
N PHE A 366 8.98 9.02 -8.26
CA PHE A 366 8.91 7.62 -8.68
C PHE A 366 8.84 7.50 -10.20
N GLY A 367 9.21 6.31 -10.69
CA GLY A 367 9.09 6.02 -12.11
C GLY A 367 9.14 4.52 -12.39
N THR A 368 8.53 4.14 -13.51
CA THR A 368 8.53 2.76 -14.02
C THR A 368 8.70 2.79 -15.53
N LEU A 369 9.50 1.87 -16.03
CA LEU A 369 9.64 1.57 -17.45
C LEU A 369 9.25 0.11 -17.66
N ALA A 370 8.50 -0.18 -18.71
CA ALA A 370 8.19 -1.53 -19.14
C ALA A 370 8.33 -1.68 -20.64
N TYR A 371 8.73 -2.86 -21.05
CA TYR A 371 8.77 -3.27 -22.47
C TYR A 371 8.18 -4.67 -22.55
N GLU A 372 7.23 -4.87 -23.47
CA GLU A 372 6.61 -6.17 -23.71
C GLU A 372 6.52 -6.42 -25.22
N GLN A 373 6.98 -7.58 -25.64
CA GLN A 373 6.82 -8.08 -27.01
C GLN A 373 5.75 -9.18 -27.00
N ARG A 374 4.83 -9.09 -27.95
CA ARG A 374 3.80 -10.11 -28.21
C ARG A 374 3.93 -10.60 -29.64
N LYS A 375 3.96 -11.91 -29.81
CA LYS A 375 3.94 -12.57 -31.12
C LYS A 375 2.69 -13.44 -31.17
N TYR A 376 1.84 -13.15 -32.14
CA TYR A 376 0.56 -13.83 -32.27
C TYR A 376 0.69 -15.20 -32.95
N GLY A 377 -0.26 -16.12 -32.65
CA GLY A 377 -0.14 -17.54 -33.02
C GLY A 377 -0.49 -17.88 -34.46
N GLY A 378 -0.98 -16.92 -35.27
CA GLY A 378 -1.37 -17.16 -36.64
C GLY A 378 -1.42 -15.91 -37.50
N GLU A 379 -1.63 -16.12 -38.81
CA GLU A 379 -1.81 -15.02 -39.77
C GLU A 379 -3.16 -14.33 -39.51
N ASP A 380 -3.15 -13.00 -39.43
CA ASP A 380 -4.36 -12.19 -39.33
C ASP A 380 -5.13 -12.27 -40.66
N PRO A 381 -6.43 -12.66 -40.64
CA PRO A 381 -7.20 -12.89 -41.87
C PRO A 381 -7.44 -11.64 -42.70
N LEU A 382 -7.37 -10.43 -42.13
CA LEU A 382 -7.54 -9.16 -42.85
C LEU A 382 -6.21 -8.64 -43.39
N PHE A 383 -5.14 -8.78 -42.63
CA PHE A 383 -3.85 -8.19 -42.96
C PHE A 383 -2.85 -9.19 -43.58
N LEU A 384 -3.17 -10.48 -43.60
CA LEU A 384 -2.38 -11.56 -44.22
C LEU A 384 -0.91 -11.58 -43.73
N VAL A 385 -0.72 -11.26 -42.46
CA VAL A 385 0.58 -11.32 -41.75
C VAL A 385 0.37 -11.79 -40.31
N THR A 386 1.34 -12.48 -39.76
CA THR A 386 1.34 -12.74 -38.32
C THR A 386 1.63 -11.46 -37.57
N ARG A 387 0.73 -11.05 -36.67
CA ARG A 387 0.88 -9.84 -35.88
C ARG A 387 2.02 -9.95 -34.88
N GLU A 388 2.81 -8.89 -34.81
CA GLU A 388 3.83 -8.70 -33.78
C GLU A 388 3.69 -7.30 -33.19
N ASP A 389 3.57 -7.20 -31.86
CA ASP A 389 3.49 -5.95 -31.13
C ASP A 389 4.73 -5.78 -30.24
N LYS A 390 5.23 -4.55 -30.18
CA LYS A 390 6.29 -4.13 -29.26
C LYS A 390 5.79 -2.92 -28.50
N GLN A 391 5.41 -3.12 -27.24
CA GLN A 391 4.88 -2.07 -26.40
C GLN A 391 5.93 -1.57 -25.43
N SER A 392 6.09 -0.26 -25.37
CA SER A 392 6.92 0.44 -24.39
C SER A 392 6.04 1.33 -23.53
N ASP A 393 6.15 1.20 -22.21
CA ASP A 393 5.42 2.02 -21.24
C ASP A 393 6.43 2.76 -20.35
N ALA A 394 6.16 4.03 -20.07
CA ALA A 394 6.91 4.83 -19.11
C ALA A 394 5.92 5.57 -18.20
N ILE A 395 6.14 5.48 -16.91
CA ILE A 395 5.42 6.26 -15.89
C ILE A 395 6.44 7.04 -15.09
N VAL A 396 6.20 8.32 -14.89
CA VAL A 396 6.97 9.17 -13.99
C VAL A 396 6.01 9.99 -13.13
N GLY A 397 6.39 10.24 -11.89
CA GLY A 397 5.51 11.00 -11.01
C GLY A 397 6.19 11.50 -9.74
N LEU A 398 5.44 12.36 -9.06
CA LEU A 398 5.77 12.92 -7.76
C LEU A 398 4.62 12.63 -6.80
N SER A 399 4.95 12.26 -5.58
CA SER A 399 3.99 12.12 -4.50
C SER A 399 4.41 12.99 -3.32
N TYR A 400 3.49 13.79 -2.81
CA TYR A 400 3.72 14.69 -1.68
C TYR A 400 2.79 14.35 -0.51
N LEU A 401 3.38 14.05 0.64
CA LEU A 401 2.65 13.76 1.87
C LEU A 401 2.12 15.07 2.48
N LEU A 402 0.82 15.33 2.31
CA LEU A 402 0.14 16.53 2.84
C LEU A 402 -0.10 16.44 4.36
N ARG A 403 -0.50 15.24 4.81
CA ARG A 403 -0.80 14.91 6.22
C ARG A 403 -0.52 13.41 6.42
N PRO A 404 -0.36 12.95 7.67
CA PRO A 404 -0.39 11.51 7.95
C PRO A 404 -1.59 10.88 7.23
N ALA A 405 -1.36 9.83 6.45
CA ALA A 405 -2.35 9.11 5.64
C ALA A 405 -2.88 9.83 4.38
N THR A 406 -2.52 11.09 4.07
CA THR A 406 -3.03 11.80 2.89
C THR A 406 -1.89 12.23 1.97
N THR A 407 -1.89 11.77 0.73
CA THR A 407 -0.85 12.02 -0.27
C THR A 407 -1.43 12.64 -1.53
N LEU A 408 -0.85 13.73 -2.01
CA LEU A 408 -1.10 14.29 -3.34
C LEU A 408 -0.15 13.60 -4.32
N ILE A 409 -0.67 13.13 -5.45
CA ILE A 409 0.09 12.42 -6.47
C ILE A 409 -0.10 13.15 -7.81
N ALA A 410 1.00 13.43 -8.51
CA ALA A 410 0.98 13.89 -9.88
C ALA A 410 1.80 12.92 -10.72
N GLN A 411 1.22 12.37 -11.79
CA GLN A 411 1.91 11.40 -12.64
C GLN A 411 1.61 11.62 -14.12
N TYR A 412 2.56 11.20 -14.92
CA TYR A 412 2.44 11.14 -16.37
C TYR A 412 2.82 9.74 -16.83
N ALA A 413 1.95 9.15 -17.67
CA ALA A 413 2.17 7.86 -18.27
C ALA A 413 2.22 8.02 -19.80
N TYR A 414 3.19 7.35 -20.41
CA TYR A 414 3.38 7.25 -21.84
C TYR A 414 3.34 5.79 -22.26
N THR A 415 2.56 5.48 -23.29
CA THR A 415 2.52 4.16 -23.93
C THR A 415 2.76 4.33 -25.43
N ASP A 416 3.64 3.49 -25.98
CA ASP A 416 3.86 3.33 -27.42
C ASP A 416 3.73 1.85 -27.79
N ASN A 417 2.72 1.52 -28.57
CA ASN A 417 2.53 0.19 -29.13
C ASN A 417 2.91 0.19 -30.61
N ASN A 418 4.09 -0.32 -30.93
CA ASN A 418 4.55 -0.48 -32.30
C ASN A 418 4.18 -1.88 -32.80
N SER A 419 3.22 -1.94 -33.72
CA SER A 419 2.75 -3.18 -34.37
C SER A 419 3.16 -3.23 -35.85
N ASN A 420 3.37 -4.41 -36.39
CA ASN A 420 3.51 -4.59 -37.83
C ASN A 420 2.17 -4.44 -38.57
N ILE A 421 1.04 -4.45 -37.88
CA ILE A 421 -0.30 -4.14 -38.39
C ILE A 421 -0.68 -2.72 -37.99
N GLN A 422 -0.88 -1.85 -38.97
CA GLN A 422 -1.01 -0.39 -38.75
C GLN A 422 -2.17 -0.02 -37.81
N ILE A 423 -3.31 -0.69 -37.88
CA ILE A 423 -4.49 -0.39 -37.03
C ILE A 423 -4.19 -0.62 -35.54
N ASN A 424 -3.19 -1.46 -35.23
CA ASN A 424 -2.79 -1.77 -33.85
C ASN A 424 -1.64 -0.87 -33.37
N ARG A 425 -1.15 0.10 -34.19
CA ARG A 425 -0.14 1.06 -33.77
C ARG A 425 -0.78 2.24 -33.07
N PHE A 426 -0.32 2.53 -31.87
CA PHE A 426 -0.82 3.72 -31.17
C PHE A 426 0.22 4.27 -30.20
N THR A 427 0.07 5.56 -29.91
CA THR A 427 0.72 6.22 -28.78
C THR A 427 -0.37 6.80 -27.88
N ARG A 428 -0.11 6.81 -26.58
CA ARG A 428 -1.03 7.32 -25.57
C ARG A 428 -0.28 8.04 -24.47
N ASN A 429 -0.79 9.22 -24.10
CA ASN A 429 -0.25 10.04 -23.02
C ASN A 429 -1.35 10.29 -22.01
N VAL A 430 -1.09 10.00 -20.74
CA VAL A 430 -2.08 10.20 -19.68
C VAL A 430 -1.42 10.99 -18.54
N GLY A 431 -1.93 12.20 -18.31
CA GLY A 431 -1.58 13.01 -17.15
C GLY A 431 -2.65 12.91 -16.08
N THR A 432 -2.27 12.69 -14.81
CA THR A 432 -3.22 12.56 -13.71
C THR A 432 -2.71 13.30 -12.47
N ILE A 433 -3.63 13.97 -11.77
CA ILE A 433 -3.44 14.52 -10.43
C ILE A 433 -4.49 13.91 -9.53
N SER A 434 -4.07 13.28 -8.42
CA SER A 434 -4.95 12.57 -7.51
C SER A 434 -4.61 12.85 -6.04
N LEU A 435 -5.61 12.67 -5.19
CA LEU A 435 -5.48 12.68 -3.74
C LEU A 435 -5.78 11.28 -3.22
N ARG A 436 -4.80 10.71 -2.51
CA ARG A 436 -4.89 9.37 -1.93
C ARG A 436 -4.91 9.44 -0.40
N PHE A 437 -5.87 8.75 0.18
CA PHE A 437 -5.99 8.53 1.62
C PHE A 437 -5.71 7.06 1.94
N ASN A 438 -4.76 6.78 2.83
CA ASN A 438 -4.42 5.43 3.29
C ASN A 438 -4.92 5.23 4.74
N PHE A 439 -5.30 4.01 5.11
CA PHE A 439 -5.77 3.65 6.46
C PHE A 439 -5.38 2.21 6.84
#